data_bc4bfb9d1625d0973d15b441d7b4bb8b
#
_entry.id   bc4bfb9d1625d0973d15b441d7b4bb8b
#
_cell.length_a   1.000
_cell.length_b   1.000
_cell.length_c   1.000
_cell.angle_alpha   90.00
_cell.angle_beta   90.00
_cell.angle_gamma   90.00
#
_symmetry.space_group_name_H-M   'P 1'
#
loop_
_entity.id
_entity.type
_entity.pdbx_description
1 polymer ?
#
loop_
_entity_poly.entity_id
_entity_poly.type
_entity_poly.pdbx_seq_one_letter_code
_entity_poly.pdbx_strand_id
1 'polypeptide(L)'
;MDADVVVIGSGYTGLSTAIHLAKMHGIKAVVLEANGVAYGCSTRNGGQAQVSSGRLKRSQWIDRWGLDVARGLHAEVVEGFDLFRSLIRDHAIDCDPQDGGHYYIAHKASAMPALQSETRLLNDSFGYGARMLDRDEVHQTVARDMEAHGAMWEPDGTGIHAAKLAFGYLRVARELGAKVHTDSPVQDWQLKNG
;
A
#
# COMPACT_ATOMS: atom_id res chain seq x y z
N MET A 1 11.10 -3.52 -31.45
CA MET A 1 11.18 -2.27 -30.65
C MET A 1 12.26 -2.52 -29.61
N ASP A 2 13.31 -1.72 -29.63
CA ASP A 2 14.35 -1.83 -28.63
C ASP A 2 13.99 -0.96 -27.41
N ALA A 3 14.23 -1.45 -26.22
CA ALA A 3 13.97 -0.75 -24.97
C ALA A 3 15.05 -1.14 -23.94
N ASP A 4 15.53 -0.16 -23.19
CA ASP A 4 16.51 -0.39 -22.12
C ASP A 4 15.89 -1.18 -20.96
N VAL A 5 14.62 -0.91 -20.65
CA VAL A 5 13.86 -1.59 -19.59
C VAL A 5 12.44 -1.91 -20.05
N VAL A 6 12.04 -3.16 -19.87
CA VAL A 6 10.67 -3.62 -20.06
C VAL A 6 10.08 -4.00 -18.72
N VAL A 7 8.89 -3.47 -18.43
CA VAL A 7 8.09 -3.77 -17.22
C VAL A 7 6.92 -4.66 -17.63
N ILE A 8 6.75 -5.80 -16.98
CA ILE A 8 5.65 -6.73 -17.24
C ILE A 8 4.52 -6.47 -16.25
N GLY A 9 3.37 -6.05 -16.78
CA GLY A 9 2.16 -5.70 -16.03
C GLY A 9 2.03 -4.22 -15.73
N SER A 10 0.81 -3.69 -15.90
CA SER A 10 0.45 -2.28 -15.66
C SER A 10 -0.34 -2.07 -14.36
N GLY A 11 -0.17 -2.94 -13.38
CA GLY A 11 -0.69 -2.74 -12.02
C GLY A 11 0.07 -1.65 -11.27
N TYR A 12 -0.27 -1.41 -10.00
CA TYR A 12 0.40 -0.40 -9.15
C TYR A 12 1.92 -0.56 -9.17
N THR A 13 2.44 -1.77 -8.98
CA THR A 13 3.88 -2.03 -8.96
C THR A 13 4.54 -1.67 -10.28
N GLY A 14 4.00 -2.14 -11.41
CA GLY A 14 4.61 -1.88 -12.72
C GLY A 14 4.55 -0.40 -13.11
N LEU A 15 3.43 0.28 -12.88
CA LEU A 15 3.31 1.71 -13.17
C LEU A 15 4.19 2.55 -12.25
N SER A 16 4.25 2.22 -10.95
CA SER A 16 5.16 2.88 -10.00
C SER A 16 6.62 2.66 -10.38
N THR A 17 6.99 1.44 -10.79
CA THR A 17 8.34 1.16 -11.30
C THR A 17 8.67 2.06 -12.50
N ALA A 18 7.79 2.17 -13.48
CA ALA A 18 8.01 3.02 -14.66
C ALA A 18 8.16 4.50 -14.28
N ILE A 19 7.36 4.99 -13.32
CA ILE A 19 7.45 6.36 -12.79
C ILE A 19 8.84 6.60 -12.15
N HIS A 20 9.28 5.70 -11.27
CA HIS A 20 10.55 5.86 -10.55
C HIS A 20 11.76 5.69 -11.46
N LEU A 21 11.74 4.77 -12.43
CA LEU A 21 12.78 4.65 -13.45
C LEU A 21 12.95 5.97 -14.22
N ALA A 22 11.85 6.61 -14.58
CA ALA A 22 11.91 7.89 -15.28
C ALA A 22 12.41 9.02 -14.37
N LYS A 23 11.89 9.14 -13.15
CA LYS A 23 12.24 10.21 -12.20
C LYS A 23 13.68 10.13 -11.68
N MET A 24 14.14 8.93 -11.33
CA MET A 24 15.42 8.74 -10.67
C MET A 24 16.57 8.47 -11.65
N HIS A 25 16.28 7.87 -12.80
CA HIS A 25 17.29 7.39 -13.73
C HIS A 25 17.13 7.91 -15.16
N GLY A 26 16.07 8.67 -15.46
CA GLY A 26 15.78 9.16 -16.81
C GLY A 26 15.39 8.04 -17.81
N ILE A 27 15.10 6.83 -17.31
CA ILE A 27 14.78 5.65 -18.12
C ILE A 27 13.29 5.66 -18.49
N LYS A 28 13.00 5.71 -19.79
CA LYS A 28 11.64 5.62 -20.34
C LYS A 28 11.27 4.17 -20.57
N ALA A 29 10.70 3.52 -19.57
CA ALA A 29 10.34 2.11 -19.65
C ALA A 29 9.23 1.83 -20.67
N VAL A 30 9.27 0.62 -21.25
CA VAL A 30 8.14 0.02 -21.98
C VAL A 30 7.39 -0.90 -21.05
N VAL A 31 6.10 -0.65 -20.84
CA VAL A 31 5.20 -1.48 -20.00
C VAL A 31 4.35 -2.34 -20.90
N LEU A 32 4.41 -3.66 -20.72
CA LEU A 32 3.60 -4.64 -21.46
C LEU A 32 2.51 -5.19 -20.53
N GLU A 33 1.26 -5.01 -20.90
CA GLU A 33 0.09 -5.48 -20.16
C GLU A 33 -0.70 -6.47 -21.01
N ALA A 34 -1.00 -7.61 -20.43
CA ALA A 34 -1.70 -8.68 -21.13
C ALA A 34 -3.13 -8.33 -21.52
N ASN A 35 -3.79 -7.48 -20.73
CA ASN A 35 -5.19 -7.08 -20.90
C ASN A 35 -5.29 -5.55 -21.00
N GLY A 36 -6.41 -4.98 -20.57
CA GLY A 36 -6.54 -3.54 -20.33
C GLY A 36 -5.67 -3.08 -19.16
N VAL A 37 -5.38 -1.77 -19.09
CA VAL A 37 -4.54 -1.19 -18.04
C VAL A 37 -5.09 -1.55 -16.65
N ALA A 38 -4.18 -1.99 -15.78
CA ALA A 38 -4.48 -2.35 -14.40
C ALA A 38 -5.64 -3.35 -14.24
N TYR A 39 -5.83 -4.22 -15.21
CA TYR A 39 -6.93 -5.21 -15.26
C TYR A 39 -6.99 -6.10 -14.02
N GLY A 40 -5.86 -6.35 -13.35
CA GLY A 40 -5.76 -7.20 -12.18
C GLY A 40 -6.33 -6.60 -10.90
N CYS A 41 -5.74 -6.95 -9.76
CA CYS A 41 -6.20 -6.54 -8.43
C CYS A 41 -6.05 -5.04 -8.14
N SER A 42 -5.22 -4.31 -8.87
CA SER A 42 -4.98 -2.88 -8.65
C SER A 42 -6.23 -2.00 -8.83
N THR A 43 -7.21 -2.43 -9.62
CA THR A 43 -8.49 -1.74 -9.79
C THR A 43 -9.66 -2.43 -9.09
N ARG A 44 -9.41 -3.56 -8.42
CA ARG A 44 -10.45 -4.44 -7.85
C ARG A 44 -10.20 -4.76 -6.37
N ASN A 45 -9.68 -3.80 -5.63
CA ASN A 45 -9.45 -3.91 -4.19
C ASN A 45 -10.29 -2.89 -3.44
N GLY A 46 -10.33 -3.00 -2.12
CA GLY A 46 -11.13 -2.14 -1.24
C GLY A 46 -10.58 -0.73 -1.04
N GLY A 47 -9.44 -0.38 -1.66
CA GLY A 47 -8.88 0.96 -1.56
C GLY A 47 -8.31 1.32 -0.19
N GLN A 48 -7.92 0.35 0.60
CA GLN A 48 -7.32 0.57 1.92
C GLN A 48 -5.79 0.56 1.82
N ALA A 49 -5.20 1.74 1.75
CA ALA A 49 -3.77 1.91 1.87
C ALA A 49 -3.39 2.09 3.35
N GLN A 50 -2.48 1.26 3.84
CA GLN A 50 -2.11 1.24 5.26
C GLN A 50 -0.71 0.66 5.46
N VAL A 51 -0.08 0.98 6.58
CA VAL A 51 1.16 0.35 7.03
C VAL A 51 0.85 -1.03 7.58
N SER A 52 0.79 -2.02 6.71
CA SER A 52 0.38 -3.38 7.04
C SER A 52 1.54 -4.37 6.97
N SER A 53 1.58 -5.28 7.93
CA SER A 53 2.50 -6.41 7.93
C SER A 53 2.07 -7.57 7.01
N GLY A 54 1.01 -7.38 6.22
CA GLY A 54 0.47 -8.40 5.35
C GLY A 54 -0.17 -9.56 6.12
N ARG A 55 0.20 -10.80 5.79
CA ARG A 55 -0.36 -12.01 6.43
C ARG A 55 0.25 -12.32 7.80
N LEU A 56 1.45 -11.87 8.05
CA LEU A 56 2.14 -12.10 9.32
C LEU A 56 1.91 -10.91 10.24
N LYS A 57 1.64 -11.17 11.51
CA LYS A 57 1.64 -10.13 12.54
C LYS A 57 3.07 -9.67 12.81
N ARG A 58 3.25 -8.45 13.29
CA ARG A 58 4.58 -7.93 13.67
C ARG A 58 5.24 -8.76 14.77
N SER A 59 4.48 -9.32 15.71
CA SER A 59 4.99 -10.30 16.68
C SER A 59 5.60 -11.52 16.00
N GLN A 60 4.98 -12.03 14.93
CA GLN A 60 5.53 -13.16 14.17
C GLN A 60 6.79 -12.81 13.36
N TRP A 61 6.96 -11.54 12.98
CA TRP A 61 8.22 -11.06 12.39
C TRP A 61 9.34 -11.13 13.42
N ILE A 62 9.07 -10.66 14.66
CA ILE A 62 10.02 -10.73 15.78
C ILE A 62 10.39 -12.17 16.09
N ASP A 63 9.40 -13.06 16.19
CA ASP A 63 9.62 -14.47 16.51
C ASP A 63 10.45 -15.19 15.43
N ARG A 64 10.30 -14.81 14.16
CA ARG A 64 10.98 -15.48 13.04
C ARG A 64 12.37 -14.93 12.75
N TRP A 65 12.54 -13.62 12.87
CA TRP A 65 13.74 -12.95 12.36
C TRP A 65 14.42 -12.04 13.39
N GLY A 66 13.87 -11.94 14.59
CA GLY A 66 14.36 -11.04 15.63
C GLY A 66 13.87 -9.61 15.49
N LEU A 67 14.02 -8.83 16.56
CA LEU A 67 13.47 -7.48 16.68
C LEU A 67 14.09 -6.51 15.67
N ASP A 68 15.39 -6.58 15.44
CA ASP A 68 16.09 -5.63 14.55
C ASP A 68 15.63 -5.80 13.09
N VAL A 69 15.50 -7.05 12.61
CA VAL A 69 14.98 -7.33 11.28
C VAL A 69 13.51 -6.90 11.19
N ALA A 70 12.71 -7.17 12.22
CA ALA A 70 11.30 -6.75 12.27
C ALA A 70 11.16 -5.21 12.21
N ARG A 71 12.05 -4.47 12.89
CA ARG A 71 12.09 -3.00 12.80
C ARG A 71 12.47 -2.52 11.41
N GLY A 72 13.46 -3.14 10.77
CA GLY A 72 13.81 -2.83 9.38
C GLY A 72 12.64 -3.04 8.43
N LEU A 73 11.97 -4.20 8.51
CA LEU A 73 10.77 -4.49 7.71
C LEU A 73 9.64 -3.47 7.95
N HIS A 74 9.43 -3.06 9.19
CA HIS A 74 8.43 -2.06 9.52
C HIS A 74 8.78 -0.69 8.92
N ALA A 75 10.04 -0.27 9.02
CA ALA A 75 10.51 0.98 8.42
C ALA A 75 10.33 1.00 6.90
N GLU A 76 10.64 -0.08 6.19
CA GLU A 76 10.41 -0.23 4.75
C GLU A 76 8.92 -0.08 4.37
N VAL A 77 8.01 -0.64 5.18
CA VAL A 77 6.56 -0.51 4.93
C VAL A 77 6.09 0.93 5.17
N VAL A 78 6.59 1.60 6.21
CA VAL A 78 6.31 3.02 6.48
C VAL A 78 6.82 3.89 5.33
N GLU A 79 8.06 3.69 4.90
CA GLU A 79 8.63 4.42 3.77
C GLU A 79 7.83 4.20 2.48
N GLY A 80 7.40 2.96 2.22
CA GLY A 80 6.52 2.64 1.10
C GLY A 80 5.17 3.36 1.16
N PHE A 81 4.61 3.53 2.35
CA PHE A 81 3.37 4.28 2.55
C PHE A 81 3.58 5.79 2.33
N ASP A 82 4.68 6.35 2.81
CA ASP A 82 5.04 7.75 2.57
C ASP A 82 5.29 8.03 1.09
N LEU A 83 5.94 7.10 0.38
CA LEU A 83 6.13 7.16 -1.06
C LEU A 83 4.78 7.16 -1.80
N PHE A 84 3.86 6.30 -1.43
CA PHE A 84 2.50 6.26 -1.95
C PHE A 84 1.80 7.63 -1.77
N ARG A 85 1.83 8.20 -0.58
CA ARG A 85 1.23 9.52 -0.30
C ARG A 85 1.91 10.64 -1.08
N SER A 86 3.24 10.58 -1.21
CA SER A 86 3.98 11.57 -1.99
C SER A 86 3.61 11.54 -3.47
N LEU A 87 3.43 10.36 -4.06
CA LEU A 87 2.99 10.23 -5.45
C LEU A 87 1.61 10.87 -5.68
N ILE A 88 0.66 10.65 -4.77
CA ILE A 88 -0.67 11.28 -4.87
C ILE A 88 -0.56 12.80 -4.82
N ARG A 89 0.17 13.32 -3.84
CA ARG A 89 0.33 14.78 -3.62
C ARG A 89 1.11 15.43 -4.75
N ASP A 90 2.29 14.91 -5.08
CA ASP A 90 3.25 15.55 -5.97
C ASP A 90 2.77 15.55 -7.43
N HIS A 91 1.92 14.59 -7.79
CA HIS A 91 1.33 14.47 -9.13
C HIS A 91 -0.16 14.80 -9.18
N ALA A 92 -0.71 15.38 -8.12
CA ALA A 92 -2.12 15.75 -8.02
C ALA A 92 -3.07 14.64 -8.52
N ILE A 93 -2.89 13.42 -7.99
CA ILE A 93 -3.71 12.28 -8.38
C ILE A 93 -5.03 12.35 -7.61
N ASP A 94 -6.11 12.64 -8.33
CA ASP A 94 -7.47 12.63 -7.78
C ASP A 94 -7.96 11.18 -7.65
N CYS A 95 -7.71 10.58 -6.49
CA CYS A 95 -8.16 9.23 -6.15
C CYS A 95 -9.06 9.20 -4.91
N ASP A 96 -9.76 10.31 -4.63
CA ASP A 96 -10.65 10.50 -3.46
C ASP A 96 -9.96 10.13 -2.13
N PRO A 97 -8.76 10.65 -1.81
CA PRO A 97 -8.03 10.24 -0.63
C PRO A 97 -8.78 10.65 0.64
N GLN A 98 -8.92 9.70 1.56
CA GLN A 98 -9.53 9.89 2.87
C GLN A 98 -8.51 9.50 3.93
N ASP A 99 -7.78 10.48 4.41
CA ASP A 99 -6.81 10.31 5.50
C ASP A 99 -7.54 10.23 6.85
N GLY A 100 -6.94 9.61 7.84
CA GLY A 100 -7.51 9.50 9.19
C GLY A 100 -7.02 8.29 9.96
N GLY A 101 -6.14 7.53 9.38
CA GLY A 101 -5.60 6.32 9.98
C GLY A 101 -6.46 5.09 9.69
N HIS A 102 -6.15 4.03 10.40
CA HIS A 102 -6.82 2.74 10.25
C HIS A 102 -7.37 2.27 11.60
N TYR A 103 -8.58 1.71 11.59
CA TYR A 103 -9.26 1.28 12.80
C TYR A 103 -9.52 -0.23 12.78
N TYR A 104 -9.09 -0.91 13.82
CA TYR A 104 -9.45 -2.31 14.10
C TYR A 104 -10.52 -2.35 15.20
N ILE A 105 -11.78 -2.44 14.79
CA ILE A 105 -12.92 -2.44 15.73
C ILE A 105 -13.11 -3.84 16.32
N ALA A 106 -13.19 -3.93 17.63
CA ALA A 106 -13.49 -5.15 18.35
C ALA A 106 -15.00 -5.42 18.41
N HIS A 107 -15.50 -6.36 17.62
CA HIS A 107 -16.91 -6.79 17.64
C HIS A 107 -17.28 -7.71 18.82
N LYS A 108 -16.30 -8.07 19.65
CA LYS A 108 -16.48 -8.91 20.84
C LYS A 108 -15.57 -8.39 21.95
N ALA A 109 -16.08 -8.35 23.19
CA ALA A 109 -15.27 -7.96 24.34
C ALA A 109 -13.97 -8.79 24.47
N SER A 110 -14.02 -10.09 24.10
CA SER A 110 -12.88 -10.99 24.12
C SER A 110 -11.76 -10.63 23.12
N ALA A 111 -12.00 -9.75 22.14
CA ALA A 111 -10.99 -9.29 21.21
C ALA A 111 -10.17 -8.10 21.78
N MET A 112 -10.68 -7.38 22.76
CA MET A 112 -10.01 -6.20 23.33
C MET A 112 -8.60 -6.49 23.89
N PRO A 113 -8.35 -7.56 24.65
CA PRO A 113 -7.00 -7.87 25.15
C PRO A 113 -5.98 -8.06 24.05
N ALA A 114 -6.36 -8.64 22.91
CA ALA A 114 -5.47 -8.83 21.76
C ALA A 114 -5.12 -7.50 21.11
N LEU A 115 -6.08 -6.58 20.94
CA LEU A 115 -5.82 -5.24 20.41
C LEU A 115 -4.95 -4.41 21.37
N GLN A 116 -5.19 -4.50 22.68
CA GLN A 116 -4.35 -3.84 23.68
C GLN A 116 -2.90 -4.35 23.65
N SER A 117 -2.72 -5.66 23.47
CA SER A 117 -1.39 -6.25 23.37
C SER A 117 -0.68 -5.80 22.09
N GLU A 118 -1.39 -5.76 20.97
CA GLU A 118 -0.85 -5.26 19.70
C GLU A 118 -0.48 -3.78 19.78
N THR A 119 -1.35 -2.95 20.37
CA THR A 119 -1.06 -1.52 20.58
C THR A 119 0.23 -1.30 21.38
N ARG A 120 0.41 -2.06 22.45
CA ARG A 120 1.65 -2.00 23.25
C ARG A 120 2.86 -2.44 22.43
N LEU A 121 2.75 -3.56 21.71
CA LEU A 121 3.83 -4.04 20.85
C LEU A 121 4.24 -3.01 19.80
N LEU A 122 3.27 -2.38 19.13
CA LEU A 122 3.49 -1.35 18.15
C LEU A 122 4.23 -0.15 18.72
N ASN A 123 3.84 0.31 19.89
CA ASN A 123 4.45 1.47 20.52
C ASN A 123 5.82 1.15 21.13
N ASP A 124 5.92 0.07 21.89
CA ASP A 124 7.16 -0.27 22.63
C ASP A 124 8.27 -0.75 21.69
N SER A 125 7.91 -1.51 20.64
CA SER A 125 8.89 -2.12 19.75
C SER A 125 9.20 -1.29 18.50
N PHE A 126 8.23 -0.50 18.01
CA PHE A 126 8.33 0.23 16.74
C PHE A 126 8.11 1.74 16.88
N GLY A 127 7.68 2.25 18.04
CA GLY A 127 7.41 3.69 18.24
C GLY A 127 6.28 4.23 17.37
N TYR A 128 5.29 3.41 17.03
CA TYR A 128 4.37 3.68 15.92
C TYR A 128 3.24 4.66 16.24
N GLY A 129 2.94 4.91 17.51
CA GLY A 129 1.90 5.87 17.93
C GLY A 129 0.47 5.33 17.82
N ALA A 130 0.29 4.01 17.87
CA ALA A 130 -1.04 3.39 17.90
C ALA A 130 -1.78 3.73 19.20
N ARG A 131 -3.11 3.84 19.14
CA ARG A 131 -3.95 4.17 20.30
C ARG A 131 -5.11 3.20 20.46
N MET A 132 -5.50 2.94 21.70
CA MET A 132 -6.77 2.30 22.01
C MET A 132 -7.86 3.37 22.10
N LEU A 133 -9.02 3.07 21.53
CA LEU A 133 -10.26 3.83 21.70
C LEU A 133 -11.26 2.97 22.47
N ASP A 134 -11.97 3.58 23.41
CA ASP A 134 -13.11 2.93 24.04
C ASP A 134 -14.35 2.94 23.12
N ARG A 135 -15.45 2.34 23.58
CA ARG A 135 -16.68 2.24 22.82
C ARG A 135 -17.28 3.61 22.50
N ASP A 136 -17.25 4.51 23.44
CA ASP A 136 -17.87 5.82 23.29
C ASP A 136 -17.08 6.67 22.30
N GLU A 137 -15.75 6.62 22.34
CA GLU A 137 -14.88 7.24 21.34
C GLU A 137 -15.14 6.69 19.95
N VAL A 138 -15.28 5.36 19.78
CA VAL A 138 -15.62 4.74 18.50
C VAL A 138 -16.95 5.27 17.97
N HIS A 139 -17.98 5.34 18.82
CA HIS A 139 -19.30 5.83 18.42
C HIS A 139 -19.32 7.32 18.05
N GLN A 140 -18.48 8.12 18.67
CA GLN A 140 -18.41 9.56 18.42
C GLN A 140 -17.56 9.92 17.21
N THR A 141 -16.49 9.15 16.94
CA THR A 141 -15.46 9.56 15.99
C THR A 141 -15.36 8.67 14.75
N VAL A 142 -15.79 7.41 14.83
CA VAL A 142 -15.62 6.43 13.76
C VAL A 142 -16.94 5.99 13.14
N ALA A 143 -17.73 5.25 13.91
CA ALA A 143 -19.01 4.71 13.46
C ALA A 143 -19.91 4.33 14.64
N ARG A 144 -21.23 4.53 14.48
CA ARG A 144 -22.24 4.04 15.45
C ARG A 144 -22.49 2.55 15.24
N ASP A 145 -21.50 1.74 15.62
CA ASP A 145 -21.58 0.29 15.54
C ASP A 145 -22.04 -0.29 16.89
N MET A 146 -23.22 -0.91 16.90
CA MET A 146 -23.84 -1.43 18.14
C MET A 146 -23.03 -2.58 18.75
N GLU A 147 -22.25 -3.31 17.95
CA GLU A 147 -21.41 -4.42 18.40
C GLU A 147 -20.00 -3.98 18.80
N ALA A 148 -19.61 -2.73 18.59
CA ALA A 148 -18.30 -2.23 18.97
C ALA A 148 -18.08 -2.27 20.47
N HIS A 149 -16.97 -2.84 20.91
CA HIS A 149 -16.48 -2.83 22.29
C HIS A 149 -15.30 -1.87 22.50
N GLY A 150 -14.76 -1.32 21.45
CA GLY A 150 -13.61 -0.45 21.35
C GLY A 150 -12.85 -0.69 20.07
N ALA A 151 -11.75 0.00 19.88
CA ALA A 151 -10.90 -0.16 18.70
C ALA A 151 -9.42 0.08 19.02
N MET A 152 -8.54 -0.44 18.17
CA MET A 152 -7.18 0.06 18.01
C MET A 152 -7.14 0.96 16.77
N TRP A 153 -6.55 2.14 16.92
CA TRP A 153 -6.27 3.06 15.82
C TRP A 153 -4.78 3.09 15.52
N GLU A 154 -4.44 2.99 14.24
CA GLU A 154 -3.10 3.19 13.71
C GLU A 154 -3.06 4.51 12.90
N PRO A 155 -1.99 5.33 13.00
CA PRO A 155 -1.95 6.66 12.38
C PRO A 155 -1.90 6.62 10.86
N ASP A 156 -1.27 5.61 10.28
CA ASP A 156 -1.02 5.52 8.84
C ASP A 156 -2.09 4.66 8.15
N GLY A 157 -3.07 5.35 7.61
CA GLY A 157 -4.14 4.76 6.83
C GLY A 157 -4.83 5.81 5.97
N THR A 158 -5.02 5.49 4.69
CA THR A 158 -5.71 6.34 3.73
C THR A 158 -6.66 5.49 2.90
N GLY A 159 -7.94 5.81 2.93
CA GLY A 159 -8.91 5.25 1.98
C GLY A 159 -8.74 5.91 0.62
N ILE A 160 -8.81 5.13 -0.45
CA ILE A 160 -8.69 5.66 -1.83
C ILE A 160 -9.64 4.95 -2.78
N HIS A 161 -9.94 5.58 -3.89
CA HIS A 161 -10.57 4.90 -5.01
C HIS A 161 -9.50 4.18 -5.85
N ALA A 162 -9.42 2.87 -5.69
CA ALA A 162 -8.35 2.05 -6.25
C ALA A 162 -8.14 2.24 -7.77
N ALA A 163 -9.24 2.27 -8.55
CA ALA A 163 -9.12 2.46 -10.00
C ALA A 163 -8.63 3.86 -10.36
N LYS A 164 -9.12 4.91 -9.68
CA LYS A 164 -8.63 6.29 -9.91
C LYS A 164 -7.13 6.40 -9.63
N LEU A 165 -6.63 5.75 -8.56
CA LEU A 165 -5.19 5.72 -8.28
C LEU A 165 -4.42 5.03 -9.42
N ALA A 166 -4.88 3.86 -9.89
CA ALA A 166 -4.21 3.12 -10.95
C ALA A 166 -4.13 3.94 -12.26
N PHE A 167 -5.24 4.61 -12.63
CA PHE A 167 -5.25 5.47 -13.80
C PHE A 167 -4.46 6.78 -13.58
N GLY A 168 -4.37 7.27 -12.35
CA GLY A 168 -3.46 8.35 -11.98
C GLY A 168 -2.00 7.97 -12.21
N TYR A 169 -1.58 6.80 -11.77
CA TYR A 169 -0.25 6.29 -12.04
C TYR A 169 0.02 6.10 -13.54
N LEU A 170 -0.97 5.60 -14.30
CA LEU A 170 -0.84 5.50 -15.76
C LEU A 170 -0.60 6.87 -16.40
N ARG A 171 -1.37 7.88 -16.01
CA ARG A 171 -1.20 9.25 -16.51
C ARG A 171 0.22 9.76 -16.24
N VAL A 172 0.68 9.66 -14.99
CA VAL A 172 2.02 10.10 -14.58
C VAL A 172 3.12 9.34 -15.32
N ALA A 173 3.02 8.02 -15.43
CA ALA A 173 3.99 7.21 -16.16
C ALA A 173 4.12 7.66 -17.63
N ARG A 174 2.98 7.94 -18.29
CA ARG A 174 2.96 8.42 -19.69
C ARG A 174 3.52 9.84 -19.84
N GLU A 175 3.18 10.74 -18.93
CA GLU A 175 3.72 12.10 -18.87
C GLU A 175 5.26 12.11 -18.73
N LEU A 176 5.80 11.14 -18.00
CA LEU A 176 7.23 10.91 -17.84
C LEU A 176 7.88 10.13 -19.00
N GLY A 177 7.09 9.76 -20.01
CA GLY A 177 7.56 9.15 -21.25
C GLY A 177 7.54 7.64 -21.31
N ALA A 178 6.95 6.94 -20.33
CA ALA A 178 6.74 5.51 -20.41
C ALA A 178 5.74 5.15 -21.52
N LYS A 179 6.03 4.08 -22.27
CA LYS A 179 5.11 3.54 -23.29
C LYS A 179 4.38 2.35 -22.70
N VAL A 180 3.05 2.42 -22.66
CA VAL A 180 2.21 1.35 -22.10
C VAL A 180 1.40 0.71 -23.22
N HIS A 181 1.66 -0.58 -23.47
CA HIS A 181 0.99 -1.40 -24.47
C HIS A 181 0.06 -2.38 -23.77
N THR A 182 -1.22 -2.26 -24.08
CA THR A 182 -2.27 -3.23 -23.68
C THR A 182 -2.38 -4.36 -24.68
N ASP A 183 -3.13 -5.40 -24.32
CA ASP A 183 -3.34 -6.59 -25.16
C ASP A 183 -2.02 -7.17 -25.68
N SER A 184 -0.98 -7.09 -24.85
CA SER A 184 0.39 -7.45 -25.16
C SER A 184 0.95 -8.48 -24.15
N PRO A 185 0.40 -9.70 -24.14
CA PRO A 185 0.84 -10.73 -23.19
C PRO A 185 2.27 -11.18 -23.51
N VAL A 186 3.13 -11.19 -22.51
CA VAL A 186 4.47 -11.78 -22.62
C VAL A 186 4.32 -13.30 -22.61
N GLN A 187 4.71 -13.96 -23.70
CA GLN A 187 4.59 -15.41 -23.86
C GLN A 187 5.86 -16.13 -23.40
N ASP A 188 7.00 -15.56 -23.69
CA ASP A 188 8.30 -16.14 -23.36
C ASP A 188 9.36 -15.03 -23.27
N TRP A 189 10.45 -15.31 -22.58
CA TRP A 189 11.61 -14.44 -22.52
C TRP A 189 12.90 -15.28 -22.38
N GLN A 190 13.95 -14.82 -22.99
CA GLN A 190 15.22 -15.52 -22.99
C GLN A 190 16.35 -14.57 -22.60
N LEU A 191 17.20 -15.03 -21.68
CA LEU A 191 18.47 -14.35 -21.39
C LEU A 191 19.46 -14.71 -22.50
N LYS A 192 20.00 -13.69 -23.16
CA LYS A 192 21.12 -13.86 -24.09
C LYS A 192 22.35 -13.26 -23.42
N ASN A 193 23.34 -14.12 -23.18
CA ASN A 193 24.66 -13.73 -22.66
C ASN A 193 24.60 -13.02 -21.30
N GLY A 194 23.86 -13.59 -20.33
CA GLY A 194 23.81 -13.12 -18.94
C GLY A 194 24.94 -13.64 -18.11
#